data_87b632704b1876e6f288b1628b0a7758
#
_entry.id   87b632704b1876e6f288b1628b0a7758
#
_cell.length_a   1.000
_cell.length_b   1.000
_cell.length_c   1.000
_cell.angle_alpha   90.00
_cell.angle_beta   90.00
_cell.angle_gamma   90.00
#
_symmetry.space_group_name_H-M   'P 1'
#
loop_
_entity.id
_entity.type
_entity.pdbx_description
1 polymer ?
#
loop_
_entity_poly.entity_id
_entity_poly.type
_entity_poly.pdbx_seq_one_letter_code
_entity_poly.pdbx_strand_id
1 'polypeptide(L)'
;MKNAWAVGTITDEFLITSKQLGVKNIIHYGGPGQIDWIGRGRTYEEYKEIVDTLKSNGLNLVSFEGGFVGNPFYWDIFAGGPKRDEQIEDLIKQIRDMA
;
A
#
# COMPACT_ATOMS: atom_id res chain seq x y z
N MET A 1 -0.12 11.94 19.95
CA MET A 1 0.57 11.43 18.74
C MET A 1 0.50 9.92 18.75
N LYS A 2 0.14 9.32 17.63
CA LYS A 2 0.10 7.87 17.51
C LYS A 2 1.42 7.40 16.88
N ASN A 3 2.06 6.41 17.52
CA ASN A 3 3.19 5.73 16.90
C ASN A 3 2.67 4.77 15.84
N ALA A 4 3.32 4.74 14.69
CA ALA A 4 3.03 3.81 13.63
C ALA A 4 4.32 3.13 13.14
N TRP A 5 4.22 1.88 12.73
CA TRP A 5 5.33 1.12 12.19
C TRP A 5 5.10 0.84 10.70
N ALA A 6 6.10 1.15 9.89
CA ALA A 6 6.04 0.95 8.44
C ALA A 6 6.42 -0.49 8.07
N VAL A 7 5.66 -1.10 7.17
CA VAL A 7 5.92 -2.46 6.68
C VAL A 7 5.62 -2.58 5.19
N GLY A 8 6.50 -3.26 4.47
CA GLY A 8 6.30 -3.58 3.06
C GLY A 8 5.60 -4.92 2.86
N THR A 9 6.05 -5.96 3.55
CA THR A 9 5.46 -7.30 3.47
C THR A 9 4.97 -7.72 4.84
N ILE A 10 3.71 -8.11 4.94
CA ILE A 10 3.13 -8.61 6.18
C ILE A 10 3.48 -10.09 6.30
N THR A 11 4.36 -10.41 7.25
CA THR A 11 4.79 -11.77 7.58
C THR A 11 4.30 -12.16 8.96
N ASP A 12 4.29 -13.46 9.26
CA ASP A 12 3.97 -13.95 10.60
C ASP A 12 4.95 -13.38 11.66
N GLU A 13 6.22 -13.30 11.32
CA GLU A 13 7.24 -12.69 12.18
C GLU A 13 6.91 -11.21 12.47
N PHE A 14 6.53 -10.44 11.46
CA PHE A 14 6.11 -9.05 11.65
C PHE A 14 4.91 -8.94 12.59
N LEU A 15 3.89 -9.78 12.41
CA LEU A 15 2.69 -9.79 13.23
C LEU A 15 3.00 -10.13 14.70
N ILE A 16 3.85 -11.14 14.94
CA ILE A 16 4.30 -11.52 16.27
C ILE A 16 5.10 -10.39 16.93
N THR A 17 6.06 -9.83 16.21
CA THR A 17 6.90 -8.74 16.71
C THR A 17 6.08 -7.49 17.03
N SER A 18 5.11 -7.13 16.19
CA SER A 18 4.20 -6.02 16.45
C SER A 18 3.42 -6.18 17.75
N LYS A 19 2.94 -7.40 18.03
CA LYS A 19 2.26 -7.71 19.30
C LYS A 19 3.20 -7.61 20.50
N GLN A 20 4.41 -8.11 20.37
CA GLN A 20 5.42 -8.06 21.44
C GLN A 20 5.83 -6.63 21.78
N LEU A 21 5.95 -5.77 20.78
CA LEU A 21 6.29 -4.36 20.94
C LEU A 21 5.10 -3.47 21.34
N GLY A 22 3.88 -3.98 21.30
CA GLY A 22 2.66 -3.20 21.57
C GLY A 22 2.33 -2.17 20.50
N VAL A 23 2.87 -2.30 19.29
CA VAL A 23 2.55 -1.43 18.17
C VAL A 23 1.19 -1.82 17.60
N LYS A 24 0.31 -0.84 17.41
CA LYS A 24 -1.05 -1.07 16.90
C LYS A 24 -1.31 -0.43 15.54
N ASN A 25 -0.59 0.63 15.20
CA ASN A 25 -0.81 1.39 13.97
C ASN A 25 0.26 1.06 12.95
N ILE A 26 -0.17 0.74 11.74
CA ILE A 26 0.69 0.27 10.66
C ILE A 26 0.57 1.22 9.47
N ILE A 27 1.72 1.56 8.89
CA ILE A 27 1.84 2.17 7.57
C ILE A 27 2.29 1.07 6.63
N HIS A 28 1.50 0.79 5.60
CA HIS A 28 1.88 -0.20 4.58
C HIS A 28 2.47 0.53 3.37
N TYR A 29 3.63 0.10 2.92
CA TYR A 29 4.25 0.64 1.73
C TYR A 29 4.48 -0.45 0.68
N GLY A 30 4.34 -0.07 -0.60
CA GLY A 30 4.79 -0.89 -1.71
C GLY A 30 6.29 -0.69 -1.91
N GLY A 31 7.00 -1.72 -2.28
CA GLY A 31 8.45 -1.65 -2.52
C GLY A 31 8.90 -2.55 -3.66
N PRO A 32 10.14 -2.41 -4.12
CA PRO A 32 10.71 -3.33 -5.11
C PRO A 32 10.56 -4.78 -4.65
N GLY A 33 10.01 -5.63 -5.51
CA GLY A 33 9.72 -7.03 -5.19
C GLY A 33 8.32 -7.28 -4.64
N GLN A 34 7.55 -6.25 -4.39
CA GLN A 34 6.11 -6.38 -4.14
C GLN A 34 5.37 -6.61 -5.46
N ILE A 35 4.32 -7.42 -5.43
CA ILE A 35 3.52 -7.79 -6.63
C ILE A 35 3.05 -6.55 -7.41
N ASP A 36 2.82 -5.46 -6.72
CA ASP A 36 2.21 -4.25 -7.23
C ASP A 36 3.08 -3.39 -8.13
N TRP A 37 4.38 -3.70 -8.21
CA TRP A 37 5.33 -2.95 -9.03
C TRP A 37 5.37 -3.42 -10.48
N ILE A 38 4.55 -4.39 -10.83
CA ILE A 38 4.55 -4.99 -12.17
C ILE A 38 3.39 -4.45 -13.00
N GLY A 39 3.50 -3.17 -13.39
CA GLY A 39 2.68 -2.64 -14.46
C GLY A 39 1.19 -2.39 -14.17
N ARG A 40 0.79 -2.29 -12.91
CA ARG A 40 -0.59 -1.94 -12.51
C ARG A 40 -0.67 -1.39 -11.09
N GLY A 41 -1.79 -0.75 -10.76
CA GLY A 41 -2.16 -0.45 -9.37
C GLY A 41 -2.79 -1.65 -8.66
N ARG A 42 -3.03 -1.53 -7.36
CA ARG A 42 -3.74 -2.54 -6.56
C ARG A 42 -5.23 -2.56 -6.87
N THR A 43 -5.83 -3.73 -6.74
CA THR A 43 -7.29 -3.87 -6.77
C THR A 43 -7.90 -3.55 -5.40
N TYR A 44 -9.20 -3.31 -5.38
CA TYR A 44 -9.94 -3.15 -4.12
C TYR A 44 -9.78 -4.36 -3.20
N GLU A 45 -9.82 -5.57 -3.76
CA GLU A 45 -9.68 -6.82 -3.03
C GLU A 45 -8.30 -6.94 -2.38
N GLU A 46 -7.24 -6.52 -3.07
CA GLU A 46 -5.88 -6.51 -2.52
C GLU A 46 -5.75 -5.52 -1.35
N TYR A 47 -6.34 -4.34 -1.45
CA TYR A 47 -6.39 -3.40 -0.32
C TYR A 47 -7.19 -3.98 0.85
N LYS A 48 -8.34 -4.58 0.55
CA LYS A 48 -9.19 -5.20 1.57
C LYS A 48 -8.49 -6.33 2.29
N GLU A 49 -7.76 -7.18 1.59
CA GLU A 49 -6.98 -8.28 2.19
C GLU A 49 -5.94 -7.76 3.18
N ILE A 50 -5.22 -6.69 2.83
CA ILE A 50 -4.25 -6.05 3.73
C ILE A 50 -4.96 -5.56 5.00
N VAL A 51 -6.05 -4.84 4.85
CA VAL A 51 -6.82 -4.31 5.98
C VAL A 51 -7.37 -5.42 6.86
N ASP A 52 -7.95 -6.44 6.27
CA ASP A 52 -8.57 -7.56 7.01
C ASP A 52 -7.50 -8.38 7.75
N THR A 53 -6.34 -8.62 7.12
CA THR A 53 -5.21 -9.31 7.76
C THR A 53 -4.70 -8.53 8.96
N LEU A 54 -4.52 -7.23 8.85
CA LEU A 54 -4.09 -6.39 9.97
C LEU A 54 -5.13 -6.37 11.08
N LYS A 55 -6.40 -6.14 10.76
CA LYS A 55 -7.50 -6.11 11.74
C LYS A 55 -7.65 -7.42 12.50
N SER A 56 -7.57 -8.56 11.83
CA SER A 56 -7.66 -9.87 12.47
C SER A 56 -6.50 -10.16 13.44
N ASN A 57 -5.41 -9.41 13.32
CA ASN A 57 -4.27 -9.45 14.23
C ASN A 57 -4.23 -8.28 15.24
N GLY A 58 -5.31 -7.53 15.38
CA GLY A 58 -5.43 -6.41 16.31
C GLY A 58 -4.65 -5.17 15.90
N LEU A 59 -4.31 -5.04 14.62
CA LEU A 59 -3.56 -3.93 14.06
C LEU A 59 -4.47 -3.03 13.21
N ASN A 60 -4.15 -1.75 13.15
CA ASN A 60 -4.87 -0.76 12.34
C ASN A 60 -3.99 -0.26 11.21
N LEU A 61 -4.49 -0.31 10.00
CA LEU A 61 -3.88 0.40 8.89
C LEU A 61 -4.23 1.88 8.98
N VAL A 62 -3.21 2.75 9.04
CA VAL A 62 -3.41 4.20 9.13
C VAL A 62 -3.01 4.93 7.85
N SER A 63 -2.16 4.33 7.03
CA SER A 63 -1.73 4.92 5.77
C SER A 63 -1.16 3.86 4.81
N PHE A 64 -1.33 4.14 3.52
CA PHE A 64 -0.50 3.55 2.47
C PHE A 64 0.55 4.57 2.05
N GLU A 65 1.80 4.16 1.98
CA GLU A 65 2.91 4.99 1.56
C GLU A 65 3.42 4.57 0.19
N GLY A 66 3.73 5.55 -0.64
CA GLY A 66 4.31 5.32 -1.97
C GLY A 66 3.31 4.69 -2.93
N GLY A 67 3.65 3.58 -3.48
CA GLY A 67 2.78 2.80 -4.36
C GLY A 67 2.74 3.30 -5.81
N PHE A 68 2.76 4.59 -6.06
CA PHE A 68 2.73 5.13 -7.42
C PHE A 68 4.03 5.85 -7.83
N VAL A 69 4.70 6.55 -6.91
CA VAL A 69 5.90 7.34 -7.24
C VAL A 69 7.04 6.49 -7.81
N GLY A 70 7.25 5.32 -7.25
CA GLY A 70 8.28 4.40 -7.72
C GLY A 70 7.80 3.35 -8.71
N ASN A 71 6.52 3.31 -9.04
CA ASN A 71 5.96 2.30 -9.92
C ASN A 71 6.06 2.73 -11.39
N PRO A 72 6.78 1.98 -12.24
CA PRO A 72 6.94 2.32 -13.66
C PRO A 72 5.63 2.49 -14.42
N PHE A 73 4.55 1.84 -13.97
CA PHE A 73 3.23 1.99 -14.54
C PHE A 73 2.74 3.46 -14.55
N TYR A 74 3.16 4.26 -13.58
CA TYR A 74 2.73 5.66 -13.43
C TYR A 74 3.75 6.69 -13.94
N TRP A 75 4.82 6.26 -14.60
CA TRP A 75 5.88 7.19 -15.01
C TRP A 75 5.43 8.25 -16.01
N ASP A 76 4.45 7.94 -16.87
CA ASP A 76 3.96 8.93 -17.84
C ASP A 76 3.25 10.12 -17.18
N ILE A 77 2.74 9.96 -15.96
CA ILE A 77 2.19 11.08 -15.18
C ILE A 77 3.29 12.14 -14.94
N PHE A 78 4.48 11.69 -14.56
CA PHE A 78 5.60 12.59 -14.26
C PHE A 78 6.30 13.12 -15.52
N ALA A 79 6.38 12.29 -16.55
CA ALA A 79 7.08 12.61 -17.79
C ALA A 79 6.20 13.30 -18.83
N GLY A 80 4.89 13.40 -18.62
CA GLY A 80 3.95 13.91 -19.62
C GLY A 80 3.80 12.98 -20.82
N GLY A 81 3.99 11.67 -20.63
CA GLY A 81 3.97 10.67 -21.67
C GLY A 81 2.55 10.34 -22.19
N PRO A 82 2.46 9.45 -23.20
CA PRO A 82 1.20 9.18 -23.91
C PRO A 82 0.12 8.51 -23.06
N LYS A 83 0.50 7.80 -21.99
CA LYS A 83 -0.43 7.10 -21.06
C LYS A 83 -0.79 7.93 -19.83
N ARG A 84 -0.40 9.18 -19.77
CA ARG A 84 -0.61 10.05 -18.61
C ARG A 84 -2.06 10.07 -18.14
N ASP A 85 -3.01 10.30 -19.03
CA ASP A 85 -4.41 10.45 -18.64
C ASP A 85 -5.00 9.12 -18.13
N GLU A 86 -4.67 8.00 -18.78
CA GLU A 86 -5.04 6.65 -18.31
C GLU A 86 -4.49 6.36 -16.92
N GLN A 87 -3.23 6.71 -16.68
CA GLN A 87 -2.57 6.50 -15.39
C GLN A 87 -3.16 7.39 -14.29
N ILE A 88 -3.55 8.62 -14.62
CA ILE A 88 -4.26 9.51 -13.69
C ILE A 88 -5.60 8.92 -13.30
N GLU A 89 -6.38 8.41 -14.25
CA GLU A 89 -7.66 7.76 -13.96
C GLU A 89 -7.50 6.53 -13.07
N ASP A 90 -6.49 5.70 -13.34
CA ASP A 90 -6.18 4.57 -12.47
C ASP A 90 -5.82 5.02 -11.05
N LEU A 91 -5.00 6.07 -10.92
CA LEU A 91 -4.62 6.60 -9.61
C LEU A 91 -5.83 7.15 -8.84
N ILE A 92 -6.76 7.83 -9.53
CA ILE A 92 -8.01 8.28 -8.92
C ILE A 92 -8.82 7.07 -8.40
N LYS A 93 -8.88 6.00 -9.18
CA LYS A 93 -9.53 4.76 -8.75
C LYS A 93 -8.86 4.18 -7.51
N GLN A 94 -7.52 4.13 -7.47
CA GLN A 94 -6.77 3.66 -6.31
C GLN A 94 -7.14 4.45 -5.04
N ILE A 95 -7.20 5.77 -5.15
CA ILE A 95 -7.58 6.65 -4.03
C ILE A 95 -9.00 6.35 -3.54
N ARG A 96 -9.93 6.13 -4.45
CA ARG A 96 -11.32 5.78 -4.10
C ARG A 96 -11.41 4.41 -3.44
N ASP A 97 -10.67 3.44 -3.94
CA ASP A 97 -10.65 2.07 -3.39
C ASP A 97 -10.06 2.04 -1.98
N MET A 98 -9.10 2.92 -1.68
CA MET A 98 -8.52 3.06 -0.34
C MET A 98 -9.41 3.80 0.65
N ALA A 99 -10.28 4.64 0.18
CA ALA A 99 -11.19 5.41 1.03
C ALA A 99 -12.31 4.55 1.60
#